data_7f49664ab50f54333e104d319980d1b3
#
_entry.id   7f49664ab50f54333e104d319980d1b3
#
_cell.length_a   1.000
_cell.length_b   1.000
_cell.length_c   1.000
_cell.angle_alpha   90.00
_cell.angle_beta   90.00
_cell.angle_gamma   90.00
#
_symmetry.space_group_name_H-M   'P 1'
#
loop_
_entity.id
_entity.type
_entity.pdbx_description
1 polymer ?
#
loop_
_entity_poly.entity_id
_entity_poly.type
_entity_poly.pdbx_seq_one_letter_code
_entity_poly.pdbx_strand_id
1 'polypeptide(L)'
;MNRVVVIFFLLSISNLFSQSVYVKNQGIREVEIDCSIRALEVENDSTCWFAGSKNKFGNTNDFGNTWNENVIKYDTFDLEFRSISVTTNSIFILSVESPALLFKIDKKTLNYKLVYKETNEKAFYDSMQFWDDENGIAVGDPTANCMSIVLTKDGGDSWKKIACEYLPSSKEGEAAFAASNTNISLVDQKAFIATGGKEANVLVGTDYGKSWKKYKTPIIQGEKMTGIFSVNNLSVDTAIIAGGDWSAKQKIENTMAITKDGGNSWQLIENNPGYISCVQFIPKTKSLVASSTTGIYYSEELAESWVKISDEGYYTFRVSENGSYLYFSGRNNLMSIDITTLLNK
;
A
#
# COMPACT_ATOMS: atom_id res chain seq x y z
N MET A 1 67.40 -15.95 -18.90
CA MET A 1 66.55 -15.94 -17.71
C MET A 1 65.24 -15.21 -18.07
N ASN A 2 64.28 -15.97 -18.57
CA ASN A 2 62.95 -15.39 -18.97
C ASN A 2 62.03 -15.46 -17.77
N ARG A 3 61.52 -14.28 -17.32
CA ARG A 3 60.47 -14.21 -16.31
C ARG A 3 59.13 -14.28 -17.01
N VAL A 4 58.36 -15.32 -16.73
CA VAL A 4 56.95 -15.45 -17.10
C VAL A 4 56.13 -14.72 -16.06
N VAL A 5 55.37 -13.68 -16.49
CA VAL A 5 54.39 -13.01 -15.65
C VAL A 5 53.03 -13.69 -15.88
N VAL A 6 52.53 -14.37 -14.86
CA VAL A 6 51.19 -14.96 -14.86
C VAL A 6 50.22 -13.92 -14.33
N ILE A 7 49.37 -13.41 -15.19
CA ILE A 7 48.24 -12.52 -14.84
C ILE A 7 47.04 -13.37 -14.45
N PHE A 8 46.69 -13.37 -13.16
CA PHE A 8 45.45 -13.97 -12.69
C PHE A 8 44.28 -12.99 -13.00
N PHE A 9 43.43 -13.41 -13.93
CA PHE A 9 42.10 -12.78 -14.09
C PHE A 9 41.16 -13.34 -13.01
N LEU A 10 40.81 -12.52 -12.04
CA LEU A 10 39.72 -12.78 -11.13
C LEU A 10 38.40 -12.52 -11.86
N LEU A 11 37.77 -13.59 -12.35
CA LEU A 11 36.37 -13.57 -12.80
C LEU A 11 35.47 -13.45 -11.56
N SER A 12 34.93 -12.28 -11.36
CA SER A 12 33.82 -12.09 -10.42
C SER A 12 32.56 -12.74 -11.01
N ILE A 13 32.22 -13.92 -10.50
CA ILE A 13 30.92 -14.57 -10.80
C ILE A 13 29.86 -13.83 -10.01
N SER A 14 29.18 -12.91 -10.68
CA SER A 14 27.90 -12.39 -10.19
C SER A 14 26.88 -13.53 -10.31
N ASN A 15 26.42 -14.04 -9.16
CA ASN A 15 25.28 -14.96 -9.11
C ASN A 15 24.02 -14.21 -9.52
N LEU A 16 23.69 -14.24 -10.80
CA LEU A 16 22.38 -13.93 -11.32
C LEU A 16 21.45 -15.07 -10.91
N PHE A 17 20.73 -14.90 -9.81
CA PHE A 17 19.57 -15.74 -9.52
C PHE A 17 18.49 -15.41 -10.57
N SER A 18 18.38 -16.26 -11.59
CA SER A 18 17.27 -16.24 -12.52
C SER A 18 16.01 -16.71 -11.78
N GLN A 19 15.10 -15.79 -11.49
CA GLN A 19 13.77 -16.13 -11.03
C GLN A 19 13.00 -16.76 -12.20
N SER A 20 12.36 -17.91 -11.96
CA SER A 20 11.50 -18.54 -12.96
C SER A 20 10.17 -17.80 -13.08
N VAL A 21 9.99 -17.08 -14.18
CA VAL A 21 8.70 -16.46 -14.52
C VAL A 21 7.80 -17.51 -15.15
N TYR A 22 6.67 -17.81 -14.51
CA TYR A 22 5.65 -18.67 -15.08
C TYR A 22 4.63 -17.84 -15.83
N VAL A 23 4.58 -17.92 -17.15
CA VAL A 23 3.53 -17.34 -17.98
C VAL A 23 2.36 -18.33 -18.01
N LYS A 24 1.39 -18.18 -17.09
CA LYS A 24 0.22 -19.07 -16.98
C LYS A 24 -0.76 -18.94 -18.15
N ASN A 25 -0.88 -17.75 -18.73
CA ASN A 25 -1.71 -17.46 -19.93
C ASN A 25 -1.10 -16.25 -20.65
N GLN A 26 -1.45 -16.02 -21.91
CA GLN A 26 -1.03 -14.79 -22.60
C GLN A 26 -1.42 -13.56 -21.77
N GLY A 27 -0.44 -12.75 -21.33
CA GLY A 27 -0.65 -11.51 -20.59
C GLY A 27 -0.58 -11.58 -19.05
N ILE A 28 -0.52 -12.77 -18.42
CA ILE A 28 -0.29 -12.92 -16.98
C ILE A 28 1.17 -13.28 -16.74
N ARG A 29 1.83 -12.52 -15.86
CA ARG A 29 3.20 -12.77 -15.39
C ARG A 29 3.16 -12.95 -13.89
N GLU A 30 3.60 -14.10 -13.42
CA GLU A 30 3.65 -14.44 -12.00
C GLU A 30 5.06 -14.86 -11.62
N VAL A 31 5.56 -14.31 -10.51
CA VAL A 31 6.90 -14.58 -10.00
C VAL A 31 6.80 -14.96 -8.54
N GLU A 32 7.45 -16.06 -8.18
CA GLU A 32 7.62 -16.43 -6.78
C GLU A 32 8.77 -15.63 -6.17
N ILE A 33 8.53 -15.05 -5.00
CA ILE A 33 9.49 -14.26 -4.24
C ILE A 33 9.41 -14.66 -2.77
N ASP A 34 10.52 -14.99 -2.14
CA ASP A 34 10.55 -15.39 -0.73
C ASP A 34 10.37 -14.18 0.21
N CYS A 35 9.16 -13.60 0.17
CA CYS A 35 8.80 -12.39 0.88
C CYS A 35 7.27 -12.26 0.96
N SER A 36 6.74 -11.88 2.12
CA SER A 36 5.34 -11.47 2.26
C SER A 36 5.23 -10.00 1.91
N ILE A 37 4.46 -9.66 0.86
CA ILE A 37 4.41 -8.30 0.30
C ILE A 37 3.00 -7.73 0.49
N ARG A 38 2.90 -6.62 1.26
CA ARG A 38 1.68 -5.86 1.49
C ARG A 38 1.77 -4.42 1.02
N ALA A 39 2.93 -4.02 0.51
CA ALA A 39 3.19 -2.67 0.04
C ALA A 39 3.71 -2.71 -1.40
N LEU A 40 2.91 -2.13 -2.29
CA LEU A 40 3.23 -1.88 -3.69
C LEU A 40 3.10 -0.39 -3.98
N GLU A 41 3.90 0.11 -4.92
CA GLU A 41 3.75 1.47 -5.45
C GLU A 41 4.12 1.49 -6.93
N VAL A 42 3.22 2.01 -7.75
CA VAL A 42 3.45 2.18 -9.18
C VAL A 42 4.14 3.52 -9.41
N GLU A 43 5.23 3.51 -10.19
CA GLU A 43 5.92 4.72 -10.62
C GLU A 43 5.46 5.16 -12.02
N ASN A 44 5.20 4.21 -12.89
CA ASN A 44 4.66 4.38 -14.24
C ASN A 44 4.08 3.06 -14.74
N ASP A 45 3.65 3.00 -16.00
CA ASP A 45 2.98 1.81 -16.52
C ASP A 45 3.83 0.53 -16.48
N SER A 46 5.14 0.64 -16.65
CA SER A 46 6.07 -0.51 -16.69
C SER A 46 6.81 -0.74 -15.38
N THR A 47 6.77 0.23 -14.46
CA THR A 47 7.59 0.23 -13.23
C THR A 47 6.72 0.18 -11.99
N CYS A 48 6.91 -0.86 -11.20
CA CYS A 48 6.27 -1.03 -9.90
C CYS A 48 7.30 -1.43 -8.85
N TRP A 49 7.23 -0.81 -7.69
CA TRP A 49 8.05 -1.08 -6.53
C TRP A 49 7.29 -1.89 -5.49
N PHE A 50 8.00 -2.73 -4.75
CA PHE A 50 7.46 -3.45 -3.59
C PHE A 50 8.33 -3.30 -2.35
N ALA A 51 7.70 -3.45 -1.19
CA ALA A 51 8.38 -3.64 0.09
C ALA A 51 7.65 -4.72 0.89
N GLY A 52 8.39 -5.52 1.66
CA GLY A 52 7.83 -6.66 2.36
C GLY A 52 8.66 -7.16 3.53
N SER A 53 8.42 -8.39 3.94
CA SER A 53 9.14 -9.05 5.03
C SER A 53 10.59 -9.37 4.67
N LYS A 54 11.39 -9.79 5.69
CA LYS A 54 12.80 -10.17 5.53
C LYS A 54 13.68 -9.01 5.01
N ASN A 55 13.37 -7.79 5.42
CA ASN A 55 14.10 -6.58 5.02
C ASN A 55 14.08 -6.30 3.51
N LYS A 56 13.21 -6.96 2.74
CA LYS A 56 13.23 -6.93 1.28
C LYS A 56 12.44 -5.77 0.70
N PHE A 57 12.98 -5.21 -0.37
CA PHE A 57 12.30 -4.33 -1.32
C PHE A 57 12.83 -4.59 -2.73
N GLY A 58 12.13 -4.10 -3.73
CA GLY A 58 12.58 -4.26 -5.10
C GLY A 58 11.63 -3.67 -6.10
N ASN A 59 11.89 -3.92 -7.38
CA ASN A 59 11.08 -3.38 -8.46
C ASN A 59 11.11 -4.23 -9.73
N THR A 60 10.10 -4.01 -10.54
CA THR A 60 10.12 -4.27 -11.98
C THR A 60 10.19 -2.96 -12.74
N ASN A 61 10.74 -2.98 -13.95
CA ASN A 61 10.70 -1.88 -14.93
C ASN A 61 10.34 -2.37 -16.34
N ASP A 62 9.79 -3.57 -16.44
CA ASP A 62 9.45 -4.26 -17.67
C ASP A 62 8.08 -4.97 -17.60
N PHE A 63 7.10 -4.30 -16.96
CA PHE A 63 5.74 -4.80 -16.78
C PHE A 63 5.65 -6.11 -15.98
N GLY A 64 6.60 -6.36 -15.07
CA GLY A 64 6.64 -7.56 -14.24
C GLY A 64 7.22 -8.80 -14.93
N ASN A 65 7.91 -8.65 -16.08
CA ASN A 65 8.64 -9.77 -16.69
C ASN A 65 9.84 -10.17 -15.84
N THR A 66 10.52 -9.18 -15.23
CA THR A 66 11.60 -9.42 -14.25
C THR A 66 11.42 -8.56 -13.01
N TRP A 67 11.90 -9.03 -11.87
CA TRP A 67 11.90 -8.32 -10.62
C TRP A 67 13.28 -8.31 -10.00
N ASN A 68 13.75 -7.12 -9.63
CA ASN A 68 14.97 -6.94 -8.86
C ASN A 68 14.67 -6.98 -7.37
N GLU A 69 15.51 -7.65 -6.60
CA GLU A 69 15.40 -7.72 -5.14
C GLU A 69 16.59 -7.04 -4.47
N ASN A 70 16.31 -6.29 -3.42
CA ASN A 70 17.29 -5.63 -2.57
C ASN A 70 16.96 -5.86 -1.10
N VAL A 71 17.92 -5.64 -0.21
CA VAL A 71 17.76 -5.82 1.24
C VAL A 71 18.26 -4.59 1.97
N ILE A 72 17.46 -4.05 2.87
CA ILE A 72 17.91 -3.04 3.84
C ILE A 72 18.52 -3.76 5.04
N LYS A 73 19.77 -3.40 5.37
CA LYS A 73 20.43 -3.88 6.58
C LYS A 73 20.47 -2.75 7.61
N TYR A 74 19.84 -2.97 8.73
CA TYR A 74 19.88 -2.03 9.84
C TYR A 74 20.02 -2.79 11.15
N ASP A 75 21.23 -2.70 11.74
CA ASP A 75 21.59 -3.44 12.93
C ASP A 75 21.31 -4.96 12.76
N THR A 76 20.71 -5.59 13.75
CA THR A 76 20.32 -7.02 13.75
C THR A 76 18.83 -7.23 13.53
N PHE A 77 18.10 -6.18 13.13
CA PHE A 77 16.64 -6.26 12.96
C PHE A 77 16.25 -7.05 11.70
N ASP A 78 15.26 -7.92 11.86
CA ASP A 78 14.51 -8.52 10.77
C ASP A 78 13.23 -7.69 10.57
N LEU A 79 13.29 -6.72 9.65
CA LEU A 79 12.24 -5.72 9.46
C LEU A 79 11.16 -6.26 8.54
N GLU A 80 9.91 -6.02 8.91
CA GLU A 80 8.75 -6.19 8.03
C GLU A 80 8.29 -4.84 7.53
N PHE A 81 8.43 -4.61 6.22
CA PHE A 81 7.98 -3.39 5.57
C PHE A 81 6.55 -3.57 5.07
N ARG A 82 5.66 -2.68 5.49
CA ARG A 82 4.26 -2.67 5.05
C ARG A 82 3.80 -1.38 4.43
N SER A 83 4.72 -0.42 4.33
CA SER A 83 4.48 0.86 3.67
C SER A 83 5.60 1.18 2.71
N ILE A 84 5.23 1.65 1.52
CA ILE A 84 6.13 2.14 0.48
C ILE A 84 5.48 3.34 -0.20
N SER A 85 6.31 4.32 -0.56
CA SER A 85 5.92 5.41 -1.45
C SER A 85 7.09 5.83 -2.31
N VAL A 86 6.80 6.44 -3.46
CA VAL A 86 7.80 6.77 -4.47
C VAL A 86 7.62 8.23 -4.88
N THR A 87 8.73 8.96 -4.97
CA THR A 87 8.82 10.31 -5.54
C THR A 87 9.70 10.27 -6.78
N THR A 88 9.91 11.39 -7.45
CA THR A 88 10.75 11.45 -8.67
C THR A 88 12.12 10.81 -8.49
N ASN A 89 12.79 11.05 -7.36
CA ASN A 89 14.18 10.61 -7.14
C ASN A 89 14.36 9.60 -6.01
N SER A 90 13.33 9.35 -5.22
CA SER A 90 13.48 8.56 -3.99
C SER A 90 12.37 7.53 -3.82
N ILE A 91 12.70 6.47 -3.09
CA ILE A 91 11.77 5.49 -2.55
C ILE A 91 11.78 5.63 -1.03
N PHE A 92 10.62 5.54 -0.42
CA PHE A 92 10.45 5.56 1.03
C PHE A 92 9.85 4.24 1.47
N ILE A 93 10.44 3.62 2.49
CA ILE A 93 10.00 2.34 3.03
C ILE A 93 9.94 2.45 4.55
N LEU A 94 8.81 2.02 5.13
CA LEU A 94 8.57 2.11 6.57
C LEU A 94 8.28 0.72 7.13
N SER A 95 9.03 0.36 8.19
CA SER A 95 8.77 -0.88 8.93
C SER A 95 7.55 -0.72 9.83
N VAL A 96 6.84 -1.83 10.06
CA VAL A 96 5.53 -1.81 10.71
C VAL A 96 5.63 -1.66 12.23
N GLU A 97 6.48 -2.45 12.90
CA GLU A 97 6.53 -2.56 14.36
C GLU A 97 7.63 -1.71 15.02
N SER A 98 7.59 -1.60 16.35
CA SER A 98 8.60 -0.89 17.12
C SER A 98 9.95 -1.64 17.18
N PRO A 99 11.07 -0.97 16.92
CA PRO A 99 11.15 0.40 16.45
C PRO A 99 10.67 0.54 15.00
N ALA A 100 9.73 1.45 14.76
CA ALA A 100 9.33 1.76 13.39
C ALA A 100 10.41 2.64 12.74
N LEU A 101 10.91 2.20 11.60
CA LEU A 101 12.06 2.76 10.91
C LEU A 101 11.67 3.15 9.49
N LEU A 102 11.80 4.43 9.16
CA LEU A 102 11.55 4.96 7.82
C LEU A 102 12.87 5.25 7.11
N PHE A 103 13.07 4.60 5.99
CA PHE A 103 14.24 4.77 5.13
C PHE A 103 13.89 5.57 3.88
N LYS A 104 14.76 6.50 3.51
CA LYS A 104 14.78 7.17 2.21
C LYS A 104 15.90 6.53 1.38
N ILE A 105 15.56 6.10 0.17
CA ILE A 105 16.44 5.36 -0.74
C ILE A 105 16.56 6.16 -2.02
N ASP A 106 17.75 6.40 -2.49
CA ASP A 106 18.00 7.02 -3.80
C ASP A 106 17.75 6.00 -4.92
N LYS A 107 16.88 6.32 -5.88
CA LYS A 107 16.48 5.41 -6.96
C LYS A 107 17.62 4.98 -7.89
N LYS A 108 18.63 5.83 -8.09
CA LYS A 108 19.73 5.57 -9.02
C LYS A 108 20.82 4.68 -8.41
N THR A 109 21.16 4.96 -7.15
CA THR A 109 22.28 4.32 -6.47
C THR A 109 21.85 3.22 -5.53
N LEU A 110 20.56 3.17 -5.15
CA LEU A 110 19.97 2.33 -4.11
C LEU A 110 20.60 2.53 -2.72
N ASN A 111 21.37 3.62 -2.54
CA ASN A 111 21.86 4.01 -1.23
C ASN A 111 20.67 4.48 -0.36
N TYR A 112 20.67 4.09 0.90
CA TYR A 112 19.60 4.44 1.81
C TYR A 112 20.10 5.09 3.10
N LYS A 113 19.24 5.91 3.70
CA LYS A 113 19.44 6.52 5.01
C LYS A 113 18.17 6.42 5.84
N LEU A 114 18.34 6.26 7.16
CA LEU A 114 17.24 6.37 8.11
C LEU A 114 16.85 7.84 8.27
N VAL A 115 15.57 8.17 8.03
CA VAL A 115 15.05 9.55 8.09
C VAL A 115 14.02 9.76 9.19
N TYR A 116 13.47 8.68 9.77
CA TYR A 116 12.58 8.72 10.94
C TYR A 116 12.68 7.44 11.74
N LYS A 117 12.54 7.57 13.06
CA LYS A 117 12.51 6.45 14.00
C LYS A 117 11.49 6.71 15.11
N GLU A 118 10.57 5.78 15.32
CA GLU A 118 9.64 5.76 16.45
C GLU A 118 9.96 4.57 17.34
N THR A 119 10.23 4.84 18.62
CA THR A 119 10.62 3.80 19.60
C THR A 119 9.55 3.53 20.66
N ASN A 120 8.38 4.14 20.52
CA ASN A 120 7.27 3.81 21.40
C ASN A 120 6.90 2.33 21.21
N GLU A 121 6.77 1.57 22.29
CA GLU A 121 6.47 0.13 22.24
C GLU A 121 5.16 -0.21 21.53
N LYS A 122 4.22 0.74 21.46
CA LYS A 122 2.95 0.60 20.75
C LYS A 122 3.03 1.07 19.30
N ALA A 123 4.21 1.48 18.80
CA ALA A 123 4.34 1.94 17.43
C ALA A 123 4.01 0.81 16.44
N PHE A 124 3.04 1.09 15.57
CA PHE A 124 2.65 0.22 14.48
C PHE A 124 2.21 1.11 13.32
N TYR A 125 2.97 1.09 12.22
CA TYR A 125 2.72 1.95 11.06
C TYR A 125 2.13 1.15 9.90
N ASP A 126 1.12 1.70 9.25
CA ASP A 126 0.21 0.99 8.37
C ASP A 126 0.36 1.36 6.90
N SER A 127 0.54 2.64 6.61
CA SER A 127 0.67 3.13 5.23
C SER A 127 1.38 4.48 5.14
N MET A 128 1.83 4.79 3.92
CA MET A 128 2.52 6.03 3.59
C MET A 128 2.24 6.41 2.14
N GLN A 129 2.06 7.73 1.91
CA GLN A 129 1.95 8.30 0.56
C GLN A 129 2.58 9.68 0.48
N PHE A 130 2.90 10.13 -0.73
CA PHE A 130 3.33 11.49 -1.02
C PHE A 130 2.30 12.18 -1.92
N TRP A 131 2.01 13.47 -1.64
CA TRP A 131 1.21 14.33 -2.51
C TRP A 131 2.01 14.81 -3.72
N ASP A 132 3.29 15.06 -3.48
CA ASP A 132 4.27 15.58 -4.44
C ASP A 132 5.69 15.20 -3.96
N ASP A 133 6.72 15.69 -4.63
CA ASP A 133 8.11 15.38 -4.28
C ASP A 133 8.57 15.96 -2.91
N GLU A 134 7.83 16.91 -2.33
CA GLU A 134 8.19 17.57 -1.07
C GLU A 134 7.33 17.10 0.11
N ASN A 135 6.01 16.90 -0.12
CA ASN A 135 5.02 16.69 0.92
C ASN A 135 4.61 15.22 1.00
N GLY A 136 4.83 14.59 2.14
CA GLY A 136 4.47 13.20 2.38
C GLY A 136 3.83 12.99 3.75
N ILE A 137 3.11 11.88 3.88
CA ILE A 137 2.40 11.47 5.08
C ILE A 137 2.57 9.98 5.31
N ALA A 138 2.75 9.58 6.59
CA ALA A 138 2.60 8.20 7.02
C ALA A 138 1.67 8.14 8.23
N VAL A 139 0.91 7.05 8.32
CA VAL A 139 -0.05 6.81 9.40
C VAL A 139 0.23 5.47 10.09
N GLY A 140 -0.01 5.45 11.38
CA GLY A 140 0.05 4.26 12.22
C GLY A 140 -0.97 4.32 13.35
N ASP A 141 -1.04 3.23 14.07
CA ASP A 141 -1.91 3.04 15.22
C ASP A 141 -1.69 4.08 16.32
N PRO A 142 -2.69 4.32 17.17
CA PRO A 142 -2.57 5.21 18.30
C PRO A 142 -1.49 4.76 19.29
N THR A 143 -0.45 5.56 19.48
CA THR A 143 0.50 5.41 20.59
C THR A 143 0.08 6.22 21.83
N ALA A 144 -0.92 7.08 21.65
CA ALA A 144 -1.59 7.88 22.66
C ALA A 144 -3.11 7.88 22.38
N ASN A 145 -3.79 9.00 22.54
CA ASN A 145 -5.23 9.14 22.29
C ASN A 145 -5.59 9.66 20.90
N CYS A 146 -4.70 9.54 19.93
CA CYS A 146 -4.89 9.90 18.51
C CYS A 146 -4.10 8.96 17.61
N MET A 147 -4.46 8.87 16.32
CA MET A 147 -3.67 8.17 15.32
C MET A 147 -2.25 8.74 15.26
N SER A 148 -1.27 7.87 15.02
CA SER A 148 0.11 8.31 14.78
C SER A 148 0.23 8.80 13.35
N ILE A 149 0.29 10.12 13.16
CA ILE A 149 0.46 10.75 11.85
C ILE A 149 1.80 11.48 11.83
N VAL A 150 2.64 11.17 10.87
CA VAL A 150 3.91 11.86 10.63
C VAL A 150 3.91 12.50 9.25
N LEU A 151 4.43 13.72 9.16
CA LEU A 151 4.49 14.50 7.93
C LEU A 151 5.93 14.87 7.59
N THR A 152 6.23 14.95 6.31
CA THR A 152 7.40 15.62 5.75
C THR A 152 6.99 16.79 4.86
N LYS A 153 7.86 17.78 4.72
CA LYS A 153 7.70 18.98 3.85
C LYS A 153 9.02 19.34 3.16
N ASP A 154 9.98 18.45 3.19
CA ASP A 154 11.34 18.63 2.69
C ASP A 154 11.80 17.44 1.83
N GLY A 155 10.84 16.83 1.13
CA GLY A 155 11.10 15.67 0.28
C GLY A 155 11.52 14.43 1.08
N GLY A 156 11.04 14.29 2.32
CA GLY A 156 11.30 13.15 3.17
C GLY A 156 12.69 13.13 3.80
N ASP A 157 13.42 14.25 3.83
CA ASP A 157 14.70 14.33 4.53
C ASP A 157 14.51 14.36 6.03
N SER A 158 13.40 14.93 6.50
CA SER A 158 12.95 14.85 7.89
C SER A 158 11.45 14.59 8.00
N TRP A 159 11.03 13.95 9.08
CA TRP A 159 9.64 13.63 9.37
C TRP A 159 9.26 14.06 10.78
N LYS A 160 8.07 14.62 10.93
CA LYS A 160 7.60 15.12 12.21
C LYS A 160 6.22 14.55 12.55
N LYS A 161 6.12 13.95 13.74
CA LYS A 161 4.84 13.45 14.30
C LYS A 161 3.96 14.61 14.71
N ILE A 162 2.68 14.57 14.32
CA ILE A 162 1.69 15.56 14.72
C ILE A 162 1.29 15.31 16.19
N ALA A 163 1.26 16.35 16.99
CA ALA A 163 0.80 16.25 18.37
C ALA A 163 -0.73 16.02 18.42
N CYS A 164 -1.18 15.20 19.38
CA CYS A 164 -2.60 14.80 19.50
C CYS A 164 -3.56 15.98 19.71
N GLU A 165 -3.09 17.12 20.19
CA GLU A 165 -3.92 18.34 20.32
C GLU A 165 -4.40 18.90 18.99
N TYR A 166 -3.73 18.56 17.86
CA TYR A 166 -4.08 18.94 16.49
C TYR A 166 -4.84 17.85 15.73
N LEU A 167 -5.07 16.70 16.35
CA LEU A 167 -5.72 15.54 15.73
C LEU A 167 -7.04 15.20 16.43
N PRO A 168 -8.01 14.63 15.71
CA PRO A 168 -9.17 14.02 16.33
C PRO A 168 -8.74 12.89 17.28
N SER A 169 -9.40 12.78 18.43
CA SER A 169 -9.13 11.69 19.38
C SER A 169 -9.53 10.34 18.79
N SER A 170 -8.73 9.32 19.04
CA SER A 170 -9.06 7.92 18.77
C SER A 170 -9.69 7.28 19.99
N LYS A 171 -10.62 6.36 19.77
CA LYS A 171 -11.17 5.52 20.80
C LYS A 171 -10.21 4.37 21.11
N GLU A 172 -10.24 3.88 22.34
CA GLU A 172 -9.48 2.68 22.70
C GLU A 172 -9.88 1.51 21.80
N GLY A 173 -8.89 0.91 21.12
CA GLY A 173 -9.09 -0.15 20.15
C GLY A 173 -9.48 0.31 18.74
N GLU A 174 -9.49 1.62 18.45
CA GLU A 174 -9.47 2.15 17.10
C GLU A 174 -8.04 2.03 16.54
N ALA A 175 -7.88 1.51 15.33
CA ALA A 175 -6.61 1.22 14.69
C ALA A 175 -6.68 1.44 13.18
N ALA A 176 -5.55 1.50 12.50
CA ALA A 176 -5.48 1.31 11.06
C ALA A 176 -5.14 -0.16 10.75
N PHE A 177 -5.03 -0.53 9.48
CA PHE A 177 -4.70 -1.90 9.10
C PHE A 177 -3.59 -1.94 8.08
N ALA A 178 -2.40 -2.40 8.46
CA ALA A 178 -1.24 -2.58 7.58
C ALA A 178 -1.43 -3.76 6.60
N ALA A 179 -2.57 -3.77 5.90
CA ALA A 179 -2.98 -4.90 5.06
C ALA A 179 -2.55 -4.75 3.60
N SER A 180 -2.48 -3.52 3.09
CA SER A 180 -2.32 -3.27 1.66
C SER A 180 -1.63 -1.96 1.29
N ASN A 181 -1.20 -1.15 2.28
CA ASN A 181 -0.70 0.22 2.07
C ASN A 181 -1.73 1.13 1.37
N THR A 182 -3.05 0.90 1.61
CA THR A 182 -4.14 1.65 0.98
C THR A 182 -5.16 2.21 1.97
N ASN A 183 -4.83 2.31 3.23
CA ASN A 183 -5.65 3.02 4.23
C ASN A 183 -5.36 4.53 4.28
N ILE A 184 -4.50 5.04 3.38
CA ILE A 184 -4.39 6.44 2.99
C ILE A 184 -4.76 6.58 1.51
N SER A 185 -5.49 7.64 1.16
CA SER A 185 -5.67 8.10 -0.22
C SER A 185 -5.55 9.62 -0.27
N LEU A 186 -4.72 10.10 -1.18
CA LEU A 186 -4.43 11.52 -1.37
C LEU A 186 -5.13 12.03 -2.64
N VAL A 187 -5.72 13.22 -2.55
CA VAL A 187 -6.31 13.92 -3.70
C VAL A 187 -6.18 15.43 -3.49
N ASP A 188 -5.62 16.14 -4.46
CA ASP A 188 -5.21 17.54 -4.31
C ASP A 188 -4.38 17.74 -3.02
N GLN A 189 -4.83 18.61 -2.11
CA GLN A 189 -4.19 18.83 -0.80
C GLN A 189 -4.87 18.09 0.35
N LYS A 190 -5.81 17.16 0.04
CA LYS A 190 -6.52 16.37 1.04
C LYS A 190 -5.88 15.01 1.24
N ALA A 191 -6.01 14.49 2.46
CA ALA A 191 -5.72 13.11 2.82
C ALA A 191 -6.97 12.48 3.43
N PHE A 192 -7.30 11.28 2.99
CA PHE A 192 -8.31 10.41 3.59
C PHE A 192 -7.58 9.27 4.29
N ILE A 193 -7.80 9.10 5.59
CA ILE A 193 -7.23 8.01 6.37
C ILE A 193 -8.36 7.15 6.92
N ALA A 194 -8.33 5.88 6.60
CA ALA A 194 -9.32 4.89 7.04
C ALA A 194 -8.88 4.21 8.33
N THR A 195 -9.82 4.04 9.27
CA THR A 195 -9.61 3.32 10.54
C THR A 195 -10.61 2.17 10.70
N GLY A 196 -10.36 1.32 11.68
CA GLY A 196 -11.20 0.20 12.03
C GLY A 196 -11.00 -0.22 13.49
N GLY A 197 -11.34 -1.46 13.81
CA GLY A 197 -11.34 -1.96 15.17
C GLY A 197 -12.64 -1.59 15.90
N LYS A 198 -12.51 -0.99 17.05
CA LYS A 198 -13.68 -0.58 17.87
C LYS A 198 -14.50 0.55 17.27
N GLU A 199 -13.92 1.36 16.39
CA GLU A 199 -14.61 2.34 15.54
C GLU A 199 -14.03 2.32 14.13
N ALA A 200 -14.88 2.42 13.13
CA ALA A 200 -14.51 2.56 11.73
C ALA A 200 -14.85 3.98 11.25
N ASN A 201 -13.83 4.80 11.13
CA ASN A 201 -13.95 6.20 10.77
C ASN A 201 -13.08 6.53 9.56
N VAL A 202 -13.35 7.68 8.92
CA VAL A 202 -12.43 8.30 7.99
C VAL A 202 -11.98 9.64 8.59
N LEU A 203 -10.67 9.81 8.73
CA LEU A 203 -10.08 11.10 9.04
C LEU A 203 -9.80 11.82 7.72
N VAL A 204 -10.30 13.04 7.58
CA VAL A 204 -10.04 13.90 6.41
C VAL A 204 -9.11 15.02 6.83
N GLY A 205 -7.89 14.98 6.28
CA GLY A 205 -6.89 16.02 6.41
C GLY A 205 -7.00 17.03 5.26
N THR A 206 -6.77 18.31 5.52
CA THR A 206 -6.73 19.36 4.50
C THR A 206 -5.42 20.14 4.58
N ASP A 207 -5.09 20.86 3.51
CA ASP A 207 -3.90 21.72 3.45
C ASP A 207 -2.61 20.95 3.82
N TYR A 208 -2.41 19.79 3.13
CA TYR A 208 -1.28 18.86 3.38
C TYR A 208 -1.19 18.38 4.84
N GLY A 209 -2.35 18.08 5.43
CA GLY A 209 -2.44 17.56 6.80
C GLY A 209 -2.28 18.59 7.91
N LYS A 210 -2.50 19.89 7.64
CA LYS A 210 -2.51 20.93 8.70
C LYS A 210 -3.78 20.91 9.55
N SER A 211 -4.91 20.50 9.00
CA SER A 211 -6.20 20.44 9.72
C SER A 211 -6.87 19.11 9.52
N TRP A 212 -7.52 18.59 10.55
CA TRP A 212 -8.11 17.25 10.54
C TRP A 212 -9.52 17.25 11.08
N LYS A 213 -10.39 16.47 10.42
CA LYS A 213 -11.73 16.13 10.91
C LYS A 213 -11.94 14.62 10.84
N LYS A 214 -12.73 14.07 11.76
CA LYS A 214 -13.08 12.64 11.81
C LYS A 214 -14.55 12.47 11.52
N TYR A 215 -14.86 11.58 10.59
CA TYR A 215 -16.22 11.26 10.16
C TYR A 215 -16.52 9.79 10.40
N LYS A 216 -17.68 9.53 11.01
CA LYS A 216 -18.17 8.17 11.21
C LYS A 216 -18.58 7.56 9.88
N THR A 217 -18.36 6.25 9.77
CA THR A 217 -18.79 5.48 8.61
C THR A 217 -19.79 4.40 9.02
N PRO A 218 -20.60 3.90 8.08
CA PRO A 218 -21.51 2.79 8.34
C PRO A 218 -20.83 1.41 8.24
N ILE A 219 -19.51 1.35 8.07
CA ILE A 219 -18.76 0.09 7.93
C ILE A 219 -18.81 -0.68 9.25
N ILE A 220 -18.85 -2.01 9.13
CA ILE A 220 -18.80 -2.93 10.27
C ILE A 220 -17.63 -2.60 11.21
N GLN A 221 -17.90 -2.56 12.52
CA GLN A 221 -16.96 -2.16 13.56
C GLN A 221 -17.32 -2.80 14.90
N GLY A 222 -16.49 -2.63 15.91
CA GLY A 222 -16.73 -3.12 17.27
C GLY A 222 -15.80 -4.23 17.70
N GLU A 223 -15.22 -4.98 16.76
CA GLU A 223 -14.25 -6.03 17.02
C GLU A 223 -12.86 -5.67 16.46
N LYS A 224 -11.79 -6.28 16.99
CA LYS A 224 -10.40 -5.93 16.63
C LYS A 224 -10.10 -6.01 15.14
N MET A 225 -10.74 -6.96 14.44
CA MET A 225 -10.45 -7.26 13.04
C MET A 225 -11.57 -6.82 12.10
N THR A 226 -12.43 -5.89 12.54
CA THR A 226 -13.50 -5.30 11.74
C THR A 226 -13.18 -3.84 11.39
N GLY A 227 -13.62 -3.36 10.23
CA GLY A 227 -13.47 -1.96 9.86
C GLY A 227 -13.06 -1.75 8.42
N ILE A 228 -12.44 -0.59 8.16
CA ILE A 228 -12.02 -0.19 6.83
C ILE A 228 -10.56 -0.58 6.64
N PHE A 229 -10.25 -1.27 5.55
CA PHE A 229 -8.90 -1.71 5.20
C PHE A 229 -8.30 -0.89 4.04
N SER A 230 -9.16 -0.26 3.24
CA SER A 230 -8.74 0.48 2.05
C SER A 230 -9.65 1.67 1.79
N VAL A 231 -9.07 2.79 1.37
CA VAL A 231 -9.76 3.98 0.87
C VAL A 231 -9.13 4.38 -0.46
N ASN A 232 -9.97 4.79 -1.42
CA ASN A 232 -9.47 5.32 -2.69
C ASN A 232 -10.38 6.44 -3.22
N ASN A 233 -9.77 7.53 -3.67
CA ASN A 233 -10.46 8.68 -4.20
C ASN A 233 -10.56 8.61 -5.73
N LEU A 234 -11.76 8.88 -6.25
CA LEU A 234 -11.99 9.18 -7.67
C LEU A 234 -11.79 10.69 -7.94
N SER A 235 -12.20 11.51 -6.98
CA SER A 235 -12.09 12.97 -7.01
C SER A 235 -12.05 13.54 -5.59
N VAL A 236 -11.94 14.87 -5.46
CA VAL A 236 -12.01 15.57 -4.15
C VAL A 236 -13.30 15.32 -3.38
N ASP A 237 -14.39 14.99 -4.08
CA ASP A 237 -15.71 14.77 -3.51
C ASP A 237 -16.11 13.30 -3.47
N THR A 238 -15.56 12.48 -4.36
CA THR A 238 -15.96 11.07 -4.51
C THR A 238 -14.82 10.14 -4.08
N ALA A 239 -15.11 9.29 -3.10
CA ALA A 239 -14.20 8.25 -2.64
C ALA A 239 -14.98 6.99 -2.25
N ILE A 240 -14.29 5.84 -2.33
CA ILE A 240 -14.79 4.55 -1.86
C ILE A 240 -13.95 4.08 -0.67
N ILE A 241 -14.62 3.44 0.29
CA ILE A 241 -13.99 2.70 1.38
C ILE A 241 -14.44 1.25 1.32
N ALA A 242 -13.51 0.35 1.57
CA ALA A 242 -13.77 -1.08 1.61
C ALA A 242 -13.05 -1.73 2.81
N GLY A 243 -13.66 -2.77 3.33
CA GLY A 243 -13.10 -3.48 4.48
C GLY A 243 -13.91 -4.74 4.81
N GLY A 244 -14.34 -4.87 6.05
CA GLY A 244 -15.14 -5.98 6.51
C GLY A 244 -14.61 -6.60 7.81
N ASP A 245 -14.90 -7.90 8.00
CA ASP A 245 -14.42 -8.70 9.11
C ASP A 245 -13.38 -9.71 8.59
N TRP A 246 -12.10 -9.48 8.90
CA TRP A 246 -11.03 -10.38 8.48
C TRP A 246 -11.19 -11.81 9.05
N SER A 247 -11.83 -11.93 10.22
CA SER A 247 -12.09 -13.21 10.86
C SER A 247 -13.31 -13.96 10.26
N ALA A 248 -14.18 -13.24 9.55
CA ALA A 248 -15.41 -13.75 8.95
C ALA A 248 -15.59 -13.18 7.52
N LYS A 249 -14.63 -13.45 6.64
CA LYS A 249 -14.49 -12.85 5.31
C LYS A 249 -15.69 -13.06 4.37
N GLN A 250 -16.55 -14.01 4.68
CA GLN A 250 -17.78 -14.30 3.91
C GLN A 250 -18.95 -13.38 4.27
N LYS A 251 -18.85 -12.60 5.35
CA LYS A 251 -19.86 -11.60 5.67
C LYS A 251 -19.81 -10.45 4.68
N ILE A 252 -20.96 -10.10 4.15
CA ILE A 252 -21.12 -9.04 3.15
C ILE A 252 -21.77 -7.77 3.73
N GLU A 253 -22.30 -7.83 4.96
CA GLU A 253 -22.98 -6.68 5.55
C GLU A 253 -21.99 -5.60 5.96
N ASN A 254 -22.28 -4.38 5.52
CA ASN A 254 -21.55 -3.17 5.90
C ASN A 254 -20.04 -3.22 5.64
N THR A 255 -19.62 -3.75 4.49
CA THR A 255 -18.19 -3.89 4.16
C THR A 255 -17.68 -2.85 3.17
N MET A 256 -18.58 -2.10 2.52
CA MET A 256 -18.21 -1.10 1.52
C MET A 256 -19.14 0.10 1.55
N ALA A 257 -18.59 1.30 1.37
CA ALA A 257 -19.37 2.54 1.29
C ALA A 257 -18.71 3.57 0.37
N ILE A 258 -19.51 4.49 -0.15
CA ILE A 258 -19.07 5.56 -1.04
C ILE A 258 -19.45 6.92 -0.43
N THR A 259 -18.58 7.90 -0.61
CA THR A 259 -18.90 9.33 -0.39
C THR A 259 -19.01 10.06 -1.71
N LYS A 260 -19.85 11.11 -1.77
CA LYS A 260 -19.97 12.05 -2.89
C LYS A 260 -19.90 13.51 -2.42
N ASP A 261 -19.46 13.72 -1.17
CA ASP A 261 -19.38 15.03 -0.51
C ASP A 261 -18.05 15.27 0.20
N GLY A 262 -16.99 14.62 -0.29
CA GLY A 262 -15.64 14.79 0.22
C GLY A 262 -15.41 14.15 1.58
N GLY A 263 -16.12 13.07 1.90
CA GLY A 263 -15.96 12.29 3.12
C GLY A 263 -16.81 12.78 4.30
N ASN A 264 -17.69 13.80 4.10
CA ASN A 264 -18.57 14.28 5.16
C ASN A 264 -19.67 13.27 5.52
N SER A 265 -20.15 12.53 4.52
CA SER A 265 -21.10 11.43 4.70
C SER A 265 -20.74 10.22 3.84
N TRP A 266 -21.19 9.04 4.26
CA TRP A 266 -20.89 7.78 3.60
C TRP A 266 -22.15 6.95 3.44
N GLN A 267 -22.42 6.49 2.22
CA GLN A 267 -23.54 5.64 1.86
C GLN A 267 -23.06 4.20 1.65
N LEU A 268 -23.73 3.23 2.30
CA LEU A 268 -23.43 1.80 2.10
C LEU A 268 -23.69 1.39 0.66
N ILE A 269 -22.83 0.47 0.19
CA ILE A 269 -22.98 -0.29 -1.04
C ILE A 269 -23.42 -1.70 -0.63
N GLU A 270 -24.70 -2.01 -0.88
CA GLU A 270 -25.29 -3.29 -0.46
C GLU A 270 -24.78 -4.47 -1.30
N ASN A 271 -24.66 -4.25 -2.62
CA ASN A 271 -24.15 -5.27 -3.54
C ASN A 271 -22.62 -5.21 -3.59
N ASN A 272 -21.96 -5.92 -2.68
CA ASN A 272 -20.51 -5.89 -2.50
C ASN A 272 -19.93 -7.30 -2.34
N PRO A 273 -18.60 -7.49 -2.57
CA PRO A 273 -17.97 -8.82 -2.54
C PRO A 273 -17.61 -9.34 -1.13
N GLY A 274 -18.00 -8.66 -0.06
CA GLY A 274 -17.62 -9.00 1.32
C GLY A 274 -16.29 -8.35 1.72
N TYR A 275 -15.46 -9.09 2.46
CA TYR A 275 -14.17 -8.58 2.93
C TYR A 275 -13.22 -8.24 1.79
N ILE A 276 -12.74 -6.99 1.77
CA ILE A 276 -11.78 -6.45 0.80
C ILE A 276 -10.59 -5.82 1.54
N SER A 277 -9.37 -6.18 1.17
CA SER A 277 -8.14 -5.58 1.70
C SER A 277 -7.61 -4.42 0.87
N CYS A 278 -7.94 -4.35 -0.41
CA CYS A 278 -7.51 -3.30 -1.33
C CYS A 278 -8.59 -3.02 -2.38
N VAL A 279 -8.95 -1.75 -2.58
CA VAL A 279 -9.84 -1.29 -3.63
C VAL A 279 -9.24 -0.07 -4.31
N GLN A 280 -9.30 0.00 -5.65
CA GLN A 280 -8.84 1.16 -6.41
C GLN A 280 -9.71 1.42 -7.63
N PHE A 281 -9.92 2.69 -7.95
CA PHE A 281 -10.45 3.12 -9.24
C PHE A 281 -9.42 2.88 -10.34
N ILE A 282 -9.90 2.48 -11.50
CA ILE A 282 -9.08 2.48 -12.72
C ILE A 282 -8.98 3.93 -13.20
N PRO A 283 -7.77 4.48 -13.37
CA PRO A 283 -7.57 5.88 -13.75
C PRO A 283 -8.42 6.31 -14.96
N LYS A 284 -9.00 7.51 -14.87
CA LYS A 284 -9.85 8.13 -15.91
C LYS A 284 -11.16 7.40 -16.19
N THR A 285 -11.55 6.46 -15.35
CA THR A 285 -12.83 5.73 -15.43
C THR A 285 -13.58 5.80 -14.10
N LYS A 286 -14.78 5.25 -14.07
CA LYS A 286 -15.53 5.00 -12.83
C LYS A 286 -15.48 3.53 -12.42
N SER A 287 -14.74 2.73 -13.15
CA SER A 287 -14.56 1.31 -12.89
C SER A 287 -13.59 1.08 -11.73
N LEU A 288 -13.78 -0.02 -11.04
CA LEU A 288 -13.01 -0.40 -9.86
C LEU A 288 -12.51 -1.83 -9.96
N VAL A 289 -11.34 -2.03 -9.39
CA VAL A 289 -10.85 -3.35 -9.03
C VAL A 289 -10.81 -3.43 -7.51
N ALA A 290 -11.12 -4.60 -6.97
CA ALA A 290 -10.96 -4.90 -5.55
C ALA A 290 -10.29 -6.27 -5.38
N SER A 291 -9.46 -6.41 -4.36
CA SER A 291 -8.81 -7.68 -4.04
C SER A 291 -8.81 -7.97 -2.56
N SER A 292 -8.81 -9.25 -2.27
CA SER A 292 -8.57 -9.80 -0.94
C SER A 292 -8.03 -11.21 -1.06
N THR A 293 -7.82 -11.88 0.06
CA THR A 293 -7.46 -13.31 0.06
C THR A 293 -8.57 -14.23 -0.45
N THR A 294 -9.76 -13.69 -0.79
CA THR A 294 -10.90 -14.46 -1.33
C THR A 294 -11.04 -14.34 -2.84
N GLY A 295 -10.26 -13.48 -3.49
CA GLY A 295 -10.28 -13.33 -4.94
C GLY A 295 -10.07 -11.89 -5.42
N ILE A 296 -10.22 -11.70 -6.73
CA ILE A 296 -10.20 -10.43 -7.43
C ILE A 296 -11.59 -10.15 -7.99
N TYR A 297 -12.04 -8.91 -7.83
CA TYR A 297 -13.38 -8.47 -8.21
C TYR A 297 -13.28 -7.20 -9.07
N TYR A 298 -14.21 -7.04 -9.99
CA TYR A 298 -14.33 -5.90 -10.88
C TYR A 298 -15.72 -5.28 -10.81
N SER A 299 -15.79 -3.97 -10.87
CA SER A 299 -17.04 -3.21 -11.01
C SER A 299 -16.88 -2.18 -12.12
N GLU A 300 -17.90 -2.04 -12.95
CA GLU A 300 -17.88 -1.15 -14.12
C GLU A 300 -18.22 0.30 -13.77
N GLU A 301 -19.15 0.51 -12.84
CA GLU A 301 -19.70 1.83 -12.53
C GLU A 301 -19.84 2.03 -11.02
N LEU A 302 -18.92 2.81 -10.41
CA LEU A 302 -19.01 3.29 -9.02
C LEU A 302 -19.43 2.23 -7.98
N ALA A 303 -19.02 0.98 -8.17
CA ALA A 303 -19.37 -0.15 -7.32
C ALA A 303 -20.87 -0.55 -7.27
N GLU A 304 -21.67 -0.20 -8.28
CA GLU A 304 -23.08 -0.58 -8.36
C GLU A 304 -23.28 -2.10 -8.42
N SER A 305 -22.36 -2.79 -9.08
CA SER A 305 -22.32 -4.25 -9.13
C SER A 305 -20.89 -4.76 -9.19
N TRP A 306 -20.68 -5.98 -8.72
CA TRP A 306 -19.37 -6.63 -8.69
C TRP A 306 -19.40 -7.99 -9.36
N VAL A 307 -18.40 -8.25 -10.18
CA VAL A 307 -18.14 -9.56 -10.79
C VAL A 307 -16.83 -10.10 -10.24
N LYS A 308 -16.84 -11.34 -9.76
CA LYS A 308 -15.62 -12.05 -9.37
C LYS A 308 -14.91 -12.52 -10.63
N ILE A 309 -13.69 -12.05 -10.86
CA ILE A 309 -12.89 -12.33 -12.07
C ILE A 309 -11.73 -13.30 -11.82
N SER A 310 -11.39 -13.56 -10.55
CA SER A 310 -10.42 -14.59 -10.16
C SER A 310 -10.69 -15.09 -8.75
N ASP A 311 -10.47 -16.38 -8.53
CA ASP A 311 -10.45 -17.01 -7.20
C ASP A 311 -9.10 -16.87 -6.51
N GLU A 312 -8.05 -16.46 -7.23
CA GLU A 312 -6.73 -16.21 -6.66
C GLU A 312 -6.76 -14.95 -5.81
N GLY A 313 -6.30 -15.08 -4.55
CA GLY A 313 -6.33 -14.01 -3.57
C GLY A 313 -4.98 -13.33 -3.41
N TYR A 314 -5.02 -11.99 -3.31
CA TYR A 314 -3.85 -11.15 -3.08
C TYR A 314 -4.10 -10.20 -1.91
N TYR A 315 -3.02 -9.76 -1.24
CA TYR A 315 -3.12 -8.79 -0.15
C TYR A 315 -3.38 -7.38 -0.65
N THR A 316 -2.71 -7.01 -1.74
CA THR A 316 -2.77 -5.68 -2.33
C THR A 316 -2.56 -5.74 -3.84
N PHE A 317 -2.93 -4.65 -4.50
CA PHE A 317 -2.59 -4.40 -5.90
C PHE A 317 -2.43 -2.90 -6.13
N ARG A 318 -1.85 -2.56 -7.28
CA ARG A 318 -1.81 -1.20 -7.82
C ARG A 318 -2.21 -1.22 -9.29
N VAL A 319 -2.94 -0.17 -9.68
CA VAL A 319 -3.27 0.11 -11.07
C VAL A 319 -2.20 1.02 -11.65
N SER A 320 -1.72 0.74 -12.86
CA SER A 320 -0.76 1.60 -13.55
C SER A 320 -1.37 2.98 -13.88
N GLU A 321 -0.52 3.98 -14.13
CA GLU A 321 -0.93 5.38 -14.30
C GLU A 321 -1.94 5.58 -15.46
N ASN A 322 -1.79 4.85 -16.56
CA ASN A 322 -2.72 4.88 -17.70
C ASN A 322 -3.92 3.91 -17.55
N GLY A 323 -3.95 3.10 -16.48
CA GLY A 323 -5.01 2.12 -16.23
C GLY A 323 -4.90 0.82 -17.02
N SER A 324 -3.80 0.56 -17.73
CA SER A 324 -3.67 -0.61 -18.60
C SER A 324 -3.11 -1.85 -17.91
N TYR A 325 -2.35 -1.69 -16.83
CA TYR A 325 -1.73 -2.80 -16.08
C TYR A 325 -2.15 -2.81 -14.62
N LEU A 326 -2.19 -4.01 -14.06
CA LEU A 326 -2.39 -4.27 -12.64
C LEU A 326 -1.21 -5.06 -12.10
N TYR A 327 -0.70 -4.65 -10.94
CA TYR A 327 0.35 -5.33 -10.19
C TYR A 327 -0.23 -5.81 -8.88
N PHE A 328 -0.23 -7.10 -8.64
CA PHE A 328 -0.73 -7.74 -7.42
C PHE A 328 0.40 -8.32 -6.60
N SER A 329 0.22 -8.36 -5.29
CA SER A 329 1.14 -9.06 -4.40
C SER A 329 0.44 -9.75 -3.24
N GLY A 330 1.09 -10.79 -2.75
CA GLY A 330 0.56 -11.64 -1.69
C GLY A 330 1.67 -12.29 -0.87
N ARG A 331 1.39 -13.50 -0.41
CA ARG A 331 2.36 -14.31 0.29
C ARG A 331 3.26 -15.01 -0.74
N ASN A 332 4.52 -14.60 -0.80
CA ASN A 332 5.56 -15.17 -1.64
C ASN A 332 5.29 -15.04 -3.16
N ASN A 333 4.44 -14.13 -3.59
CA ASN A 333 4.18 -13.94 -5.01
C ASN A 333 3.97 -12.48 -5.40
N LEU A 334 4.35 -12.20 -6.63
CA LEU A 334 4.04 -10.99 -7.39
C LEU A 334 3.38 -11.42 -8.69
N MET A 335 2.34 -10.71 -9.10
CA MET A 335 1.68 -10.91 -10.38
C MET A 335 1.50 -9.57 -11.08
N SER A 336 1.72 -9.55 -12.39
CA SER A 336 1.29 -8.45 -13.23
C SER A 336 0.40 -8.96 -14.37
N ILE A 337 -0.57 -8.14 -14.77
CA ILE A 337 -1.52 -8.50 -15.81
C ILE A 337 -1.98 -7.26 -16.57
N ASP A 338 -2.10 -7.37 -17.90
CA ASP A 338 -2.83 -6.41 -18.69
C ASP A 338 -4.32 -6.47 -18.33
N ILE A 339 -4.94 -5.31 -18.11
CA ILE A 339 -6.33 -5.23 -17.64
C ILE A 339 -7.31 -5.83 -18.66
N THR A 340 -7.04 -5.71 -19.98
CA THR A 340 -7.89 -6.28 -21.01
C THR A 340 -7.86 -7.82 -20.96
N THR A 341 -6.73 -8.40 -20.62
CA THR A 341 -6.59 -9.84 -20.39
C THR A 341 -7.39 -10.30 -19.17
N LEU A 342 -7.44 -9.46 -18.12
CA LEU A 342 -8.19 -9.76 -16.89
C LEU A 342 -9.71 -9.72 -17.13
N LEU A 343 -10.18 -8.72 -17.89
CA LEU A 343 -11.62 -8.50 -18.14
C LEU A 343 -12.21 -9.42 -19.22
N ASN A 344 -11.40 -10.04 -20.05
CA ASN A 344 -11.83 -10.98 -21.12
C ASN A 344 -11.91 -12.45 -20.64
N LYS A 345 -11.77 -12.69 -19.32
CA LYS A 345 -11.97 -14.00 -18.70
C LYS A 345 -13.42 -14.19 -18.27
#